data_4771e80c8cd352620e327780282e7850
#
_entry.id   4771e80c8cd352620e327780282e7850
#
_cell.length_a   1.000
_cell.length_b   1.000
_cell.length_c   1.000
_cell.angle_alpha   90.00
_cell.angle_beta   90.00
_cell.angle_gamma   90.00
#
_symmetry.space_group_name_H-M   'P 1'
#
loop_
_entity.id
_entity.type
_entity.pdbx_description
1 polymer ?
#
loop_
_entity_poly.entity_id
_entity_poly.type
_entity_poly.pdbx_seq_one_letter_code
_entity_poly.pdbx_strand_id
1 'polypeptide(L)'
;MKMDGDIRVRTSKDHQQLYNDLKGLLVKDFHELFFLTACLGYCHGCHAKLGKSAEDRFWSRTIAPDEWYAYYSMVLAKNDMDFGAVKDDKAVIAEIEGYAHGGMLFFIENTLNGYLLERESGLSVDKSVSQDLPRRVMQSVFETAVKG
;
A
#
# COMPACT_ATOMS: atom_id res chain seq x y z
N MET A 1 -21.91 5.05 -8.50
CA MET A 1 -21.11 3.92 -9.01
C MET A 1 -21.01 2.86 -7.92
N LYS A 2 -21.31 1.61 -8.25
CA LYS A 2 -21.26 0.52 -7.29
C LYS A 2 -19.85 -0.08 -7.28
N MET A 3 -19.19 -0.08 -6.14
CA MET A 3 -17.85 -0.62 -5.94
C MET A 3 -17.94 -2.11 -5.63
N ASP A 4 -17.05 -2.91 -6.23
CA ASP A 4 -17.04 -4.35 -6.03
C ASP A 4 -16.40 -4.71 -4.69
N GLY A 5 -17.18 -5.26 -3.76
CA GLY A 5 -16.73 -5.69 -2.45
C GLY A 5 -16.19 -7.11 -2.37
N ASP A 6 -16.20 -7.85 -3.48
CA ASP A 6 -15.88 -9.27 -3.49
C ASP A 6 -14.51 -9.59 -4.10
N ILE A 7 -13.64 -8.61 -4.20
CA ILE A 7 -12.27 -8.78 -4.70
C ILE A 7 -11.35 -9.06 -3.52
N ARG A 8 -10.52 -10.10 -3.64
CA ARG A 8 -9.43 -10.34 -2.69
C ARG A 8 -8.24 -9.49 -3.12
N VAL A 9 -7.91 -8.50 -2.28
CA VAL A 9 -6.75 -7.66 -2.51
C VAL A 9 -5.52 -8.40 -2.01
N ARG A 10 -4.47 -8.44 -2.85
CA ARG A 10 -3.27 -9.23 -2.59
C ARG A 10 -2.06 -8.35 -2.35
N THR A 11 -1.16 -8.82 -1.51
CA THR A 11 0.14 -8.22 -1.24
C THR A 11 1.20 -9.32 -1.23
N SER A 12 2.48 -8.96 -1.09
CA SER A 12 3.55 -9.96 -1.05
C SER A 12 3.49 -10.79 0.24
N LYS A 13 3.71 -12.09 0.13
CA LYS A 13 3.91 -13.00 1.28
C LYS A 13 5.02 -12.51 2.20
N ASP A 14 6.07 -11.93 1.62
CA ASP A 14 7.24 -11.46 2.37
C ASP A 14 6.89 -10.31 3.31
N HIS A 15 5.78 -9.64 3.08
CA HIS A 15 5.32 -8.50 3.87
C HIS A 15 4.19 -8.83 4.84
N GLN A 16 3.82 -10.10 4.98
CA GLN A 16 2.73 -10.53 5.88
C GLN A 16 3.00 -10.06 7.31
N GLN A 17 4.19 -10.30 7.82
CA GLN A 17 4.54 -9.92 9.18
C GLN A 17 4.55 -8.39 9.35
N LEU A 18 5.01 -7.66 8.35
CA LEU A 18 4.97 -6.19 8.38
C LEU A 18 3.54 -5.67 8.48
N TYR A 19 2.62 -6.23 7.69
CA TYR A 19 1.21 -5.86 7.77
C TYR A 19 0.64 -6.11 9.16
N ASN A 20 0.96 -7.27 9.75
CA ASN A 20 0.51 -7.60 11.11
C ASN A 20 1.12 -6.67 12.15
N ASP A 21 2.40 -6.37 12.06
CA ASP A 21 3.11 -5.54 13.04
C ASP A 21 2.69 -4.07 12.96
N LEU A 22 2.48 -3.55 11.77
CA LEU A 22 2.08 -2.16 11.57
C LEU A 22 0.61 -1.91 11.88
N LYS A 23 -0.21 -2.96 11.84
CA LYS A 23 -1.58 -2.88 12.32
C LYS A 23 -1.58 -2.70 13.84
N GLY A 24 -2.17 -1.63 14.31
CA GLY A 24 -2.18 -1.26 15.73
C GLY A 24 -1.06 -0.30 16.12
N LEU A 25 0.09 -0.38 15.45
CA LEU A 25 1.19 0.55 15.71
C LEU A 25 1.04 1.83 14.86
N LEU A 26 0.67 1.68 13.60
CA LEU A 26 0.62 2.78 12.64
C LEU A 26 -0.79 2.96 12.05
N VAL A 27 -1.45 1.89 11.69
CA VAL A 27 -2.78 1.88 11.06
C VAL A 27 -3.72 0.98 11.86
N LYS A 28 -5.03 1.18 11.68
CA LYS A 28 -6.04 0.32 12.33
C LYS A 28 -6.29 -0.95 11.55
N ASP A 29 -6.32 -0.87 10.23
CA ASP A 29 -6.67 -1.98 9.35
C ASP A 29 -5.72 -2.08 8.16
N PHE A 30 -5.68 -3.26 7.54
CA PHE A 30 -4.79 -3.53 6.41
C PHE A 30 -5.06 -2.64 5.21
N HIS A 31 -6.34 -2.29 4.94
CA HIS A 31 -6.66 -1.44 3.79
C HIS A 31 -6.01 -0.06 3.90
N GLU A 32 -5.80 0.44 5.13
CA GLU A 32 -5.16 1.73 5.37
C GLU A 32 -3.67 1.68 5.06
N LEU A 33 -2.97 0.60 5.42
CA LEU A 33 -1.56 0.43 5.10
C LEU A 33 -1.38 0.25 3.58
N PHE A 34 -2.27 -0.52 2.96
CA PHE A 34 -2.30 -0.70 1.51
C PHE A 34 -2.48 0.65 0.80
N PHE A 35 -3.40 1.47 1.28
CA PHE A 35 -3.63 2.81 0.75
C PHE A 35 -2.38 3.69 0.86
N LEU A 36 -1.75 3.71 2.03
CA LEU A 36 -0.53 4.49 2.25
C LEU A 36 0.57 4.08 1.28
N THR A 37 0.84 2.79 1.16
CA THR A 37 1.89 2.29 0.26
C THR A 37 1.53 2.49 -1.20
N ALA A 38 0.26 2.36 -1.58
CA ALA A 38 -0.19 2.65 -2.95
C ALA A 38 0.04 4.12 -3.31
N CYS A 39 -0.26 5.04 -2.40
CA CYS A 39 -0.01 6.47 -2.60
C CYS A 39 1.48 6.75 -2.73
N LEU A 40 2.31 6.15 -1.89
CA LEU A 40 3.77 6.30 -1.98
C LEU A 40 4.29 5.77 -3.31
N GLY A 41 3.84 4.61 -3.73
CA GLY A 41 4.24 4.01 -5.01
C GLY A 41 3.86 4.89 -6.19
N TYR A 42 2.64 5.41 -6.17
CA TYR A 42 2.16 6.30 -7.22
C TYR A 42 2.96 7.62 -7.26
N CYS A 43 3.14 8.26 -6.11
CA CYS A 43 3.82 9.55 -6.03
C CYS A 43 5.31 9.46 -6.40
N HIS A 44 5.96 8.34 -6.11
CA HIS A 44 7.39 8.15 -6.39
C HIS A 44 7.64 7.34 -7.67
N GLY A 45 6.61 7.01 -8.42
CA GLY A 45 6.75 6.25 -9.66
C GLY A 45 7.22 4.81 -9.44
N CYS A 46 6.93 4.22 -8.30
CA CYS A 46 7.33 2.87 -7.93
C CYS A 46 6.18 1.89 -8.17
N HIS A 47 6.22 1.18 -9.27
CA HIS A 47 5.24 0.14 -9.59
C HIS A 47 5.97 -1.18 -9.78
N ALA A 48 5.58 -2.21 -9.03
CA ALA A 48 6.21 -3.52 -9.11
C ALA A 48 5.13 -4.61 -9.06
N LYS A 49 5.23 -5.58 -9.95
CA LYS A 49 4.28 -6.70 -9.99
C LYS A 49 4.56 -7.66 -8.84
N LEU A 50 3.49 -8.18 -8.23
CA LEU A 50 3.59 -9.15 -7.14
C LEU A 50 4.13 -10.52 -7.61
N GLY A 51 3.73 -10.95 -8.79
CA GLY A 51 4.15 -12.24 -9.32
C GLY A 51 3.70 -13.41 -8.42
N LYS A 52 4.60 -14.38 -8.24
CA LYS A 52 4.32 -15.60 -7.47
C LYS A 52 4.27 -15.37 -5.96
N SER A 53 4.76 -14.24 -5.49
CA SER A 53 4.75 -13.91 -4.06
C SER A 53 3.42 -13.36 -3.57
N ALA A 54 2.43 -13.23 -4.46
CA ALA A 54 1.12 -12.68 -4.11
C ALA A 54 0.35 -13.60 -3.17
N GLU A 55 -0.26 -13.00 -2.16
CA GLU A 55 -1.12 -13.69 -1.19
C GLU A 55 -2.31 -12.80 -0.86
N ASP A 56 -3.46 -13.41 -0.55
CA ASP A 56 -4.66 -12.68 -0.17
C ASP A 56 -4.43 -11.92 1.14
N ARG A 57 -4.76 -10.61 1.17
CA ARG A 57 -4.54 -9.80 2.35
C ARG A 57 -5.84 -9.33 3.00
N PHE A 58 -6.76 -8.81 2.21
CA PHE A 58 -8.05 -8.33 2.71
C PHE A 58 -9.08 -8.30 1.59
N TRP A 59 -10.35 -8.15 1.98
CA TRP A 59 -11.45 -8.02 1.02
C TRP A 59 -11.64 -6.56 0.61
N SER A 60 -11.92 -6.32 -0.66
CA SER A 60 -12.16 -4.98 -1.20
C SER A 60 -13.32 -4.26 -0.52
N ARG A 61 -14.25 -5.00 0.11
CA ARG A 61 -15.36 -4.38 0.87
C ARG A 61 -14.88 -3.53 2.04
N THR A 62 -13.66 -3.73 2.53
CA THR A 62 -13.08 -2.92 3.61
C THR A 62 -12.50 -1.61 3.13
N ILE A 63 -12.32 -1.44 1.82
CA ILE A 63 -11.78 -0.20 1.23
C ILE A 63 -12.83 0.90 1.41
N ALA A 64 -12.40 2.04 2.00
CA ALA A 64 -13.28 3.19 2.18
C ALA A 64 -13.61 3.85 0.83
N PRO A 65 -14.78 4.49 0.69
CA PRO A 65 -15.13 5.18 -0.56
C PRO A 65 -14.10 6.20 -1.03
N ASP A 66 -13.50 6.96 -0.11
CA ASP A 66 -12.47 7.95 -0.46
C ASP A 66 -11.22 7.28 -1.01
N GLU A 67 -10.87 6.11 -0.49
CA GLU A 67 -9.74 5.32 -1.01
C GLU A 67 -10.04 4.83 -2.43
N TRP A 68 -11.25 4.35 -2.70
CA TRP A 68 -11.67 3.96 -4.03
C TRP A 68 -11.54 5.11 -5.03
N TYR A 69 -11.99 6.30 -4.67
CA TYR A 69 -11.89 7.48 -5.53
C TYR A 69 -10.44 7.82 -5.84
N ALA A 70 -9.56 7.69 -4.85
CA ALA A 70 -8.13 7.89 -5.07
C ALA A 70 -7.57 6.85 -6.06
N TYR A 71 -7.95 5.58 -5.92
CA TYR A 71 -7.51 4.52 -6.83
C TYR A 71 -7.98 4.77 -8.26
N TYR A 72 -9.26 5.14 -8.44
CA TYR A 72 -9.77 5.48 -9.76
C TYR A 72 -9.00 6.66 -10.36
N SER A 73 -8.68 7.66 -9.56
CA SER A 73 -7.94 8.84 -10.01
C SER A 73 -6.53 8.47 -10.48
N MET A 74 -5.85 7.61 -9.75
CA MET A 74 -4.51 7.13 -10.12
C MET A 74 -4.54 6.38 -11.46
N VAL A 75 -5.50 5.48 -11.62
CA VAL A 75 -5.65 4.70 -12.85
C VAL A 75 -6.05 5.59 -14.03
N LEU A 76 -6.94 6.55 -13.81
CA LEU A 76 -7.34 7.52 -14.85
C LEU A 76 -6.13 8.35 -15.32
N ALA A 77 -5.35 8.87 -14.39
CA ALA A 77 -4.18 9.69 -14.71
C ALA A 77 -3.16 8.89 -15.52
N LYS A 78 -2.96 7.62 -15.18
CA LYS A 78 -2.04 6.75 -15.91
C LYS A 78 -2.53 6.42 -17.33
N ASN A 79 -3.84 6.42 -17.54
CA ASN A 79 -4.47 6.04 -18.81
C ASN A 79 -5.02 7.26 -19.57
N ASP A 80 -4.36 8.41 -19.45
CA ASP A 80 -4.70 9.64 -20.19
C ASP A 80 -6.15 10.07 -20.00
N MET A 81 -6.70 9.87 -18.80
CA MET A 81 -8.08 10.20 -18.43
C MET A 81 -9.15 9.43 -19.20
N ASP A 82 -8.81 8.26 -19.69
CA ASP A 82 -9.77 7.34 -20.33
C ASP A 82 -10.63 6.66 -19.26
N PHE A 83 -11.90 7.04 -19.15
CA PHE A 83 -12.83 6.48 -18.17
C PHE A 83 -13.10 4.98 -18.39
N GLY A 84 -12.84 4.46 -19.59
CA GLY A 84 -12.90 3.02 -19.82
C GLY A 84 -11.95 2.22 -18.94
N ALA A 85 -10.84 2.81 -18.53
CA ALA A 85 -9.84 2.16 -17.69
C ALA A 85 -10.33 1.88 -16.27
N VAL A 86 -11.40 2.54 -15.78
CA VAL A 86 -11.93 2.36 -14.42
C VAL A 86 -13.29 1.66 -14.40
N LYS A 87 -13.71 1.06 -15.49
CA LYS A 87 -15.01 0.33 -15.56
C LYS A 87 -14.97 -1.02 -14.85
N ASP A 88 -13.80 -1.65 -14.78
CA ASP A 88 -13.61 -2.95 -14.14
C ASP A 88 -12.80 -2.78 -12.87
N ASP A 89 -13.45 -2.95 -11.71
CA ASP A 89 -12.80 -2.79 -10.42
C ASP A 89 -11.66 -3.80 -10.20
N LYS A 90 -11.75 -5.00 -10.77
CA LYS A 90 -10.66 -5.97 -10.69
C LYS A 90 -9.40 -5.46 -11.37
N ALA A 91 -9.55 -4.84 -12.54
CA ALA A 91 -8.43 -4.25 -13.27
C ALA A 91 -7.85 -3.06 -12.49
N VAL A 92 -8.70 -2.25 -11.89
CA VAL A 92 -8.26 -1.13 -11.03
C VAL A 92 -7.44 -1.65 -9.87
N ILE A 93 -7.94 -2.64 -9.13
CA ILE A 93 -7.24 -3.22 -7.98
C ILE A 93 -5.90 -3.84 -8.41
N ALA A 94 -5.86 -4.56 -9.54
CA ALA A 94 -4.63 -5.17 -10.04
C ALA A 94 -3.54 -4.10 -10.27
N GLU A 95 -3.92 -2.96 -10.83
CA GLU A 95 -2.99 -1.84 -11.05
C GLU A 95 -2.52 -1.25 -9.72
N ILE A 96 -3.43 -1.05 -8.78
CA ILE A 96 -3.10 -0.49 -7.47
C ILE A 96 -2.24 -1.46 -6.64
N GLU A 97 -2.46 -2.77 -6.77
CA GLU A 97 -1.59 -3.77 -6.13
C GLU A 97 -0.12 -3.58 -6.52
N GLY A 98 0.14 -3.23 -7.78
CA GLY A 98 1.49 -2.93 -8.26
C GLY A 98 2.08 -1.68 -7.59
N TYR A 99 1.29 -0.62 -7.46
CA TYR A 99 1.73 0.59 -6.77
C TYR A 99 1.93 0.33 -5.27
N ALA A 100 1.03 -0.41 -4.64
CA ALA A 100 1.16 -0.75 -3.23
C ALA A 100 2.41 -1.60 -2.97
N HIS A 101 2.73 -2.54 -3.85
CA HIS A 101 3.94 -3.35 -3.72
C HIS A 101 5.20 -2.50 -3.92
N GLY A 102 5.27 -1.73 -5.01
CA GLY A 102 6.39 -0.82 -5.25
C GLY A 102 6.53 0.23 -4.14
N GLY A 103 5.40 0.74 -3.66
CA GLY A 103 5.37 1.68 -2.54
C GLY A 103 5.82 1.07 -1.23
N MET A 104 5.48 -0.20 -0.97
CA MET A 104 5.97 -0.90 0.21
C MET A 104 7.49 -1.08 0.16
N LEU A 105 8.05 -1.44 -0.98
CA LEU A 105 9.49 -1.55 -1.15
C LEU A 105 10.18 -0.20 -0.89
N PHE A 106 9.61 0.86 -1.43
CA PHE A 106 10.08 2.23 -1.18
C PHE A 106 10.00 2.59 0.32
N PHE A 107 8.89 2.25 0.96
CA PHE A 107 8.63 2.53 2.37
C PHE A 107 9.63 1.81 3.28
N ILE A 108 9.91 0.54 2.98
CA ILE A 108 10.90 -0.26 3.70
C ILE A 108 12.28 0.38 3.60
N GLU A 109 12.69 0.76 2.41
CA GLU A 109 14.04 1.30 2.15
C GLU A 109 14.22 2.71 2.73
N ASN A 110 13.22 3.57 2.63
CA ASN A 110 13.36 4.99 2.91
C ASN A 110 12.79 5.43 4.27
N THR A 111 11.78 4.76 4.78
CA THR A 111 11.10 5.17 6.01
C THR A 111 11.31 4.18 7.15
N LEU A 112 11.16 2.89 6.86
CA LEU A 112 11.28 1.84 7.88
C LEU A 112 12.73 1.42 8.12
N ASN A 113 13.68 1.94 7.36
CA ASN A 113 15.10 1.64 7.53
C ASN A 113 15.54 1.99 8.97
N GLY A 114 16.14 1.02 9.66
CA GLY A 114 16.51 1.17 11.07
C GLY A 114 15.44 0.71 12.05
N TYR A 115 14.23 0.38 11.58
CA TYR A 115 13.13 -0.08 12.42
C TYR A 115 12.78 -1.55 12.20
N LEU A 116 13.52 -2.27 11.36
CA LEU A 116 13.16 -3.62 10.94
C LEU A 116 14.20 -4.65 11.37
N LEU A 117 13.69 -5.86 11.62
CA LEU A 117 14.49 -7.06 11.84
C LEU A 117 14.21 -8.04 10.71
N GLU A 118 15.25 -8.72 10.22
CA GLU A 118 15.11 -9.80 9.26
C GLU A 118 14.88 -11.11 10.02
N ARG A 119 13.82 -11.84 9.67
CA ARG A 119 13.49 -13.15 10.23
C ARG A 119 13.26 -14.14 9.10
N GLU A 120 13.23 -15.43 9.41
CA GLU A 120 12.95 -16.48 8.42
C GLU A 120 11.60 -16.27 7.73
N SER A 121 10.61 -15.75 8.47
CA SER A 121 9.27 -15.46 7.95
C SER A 121 9.16 -14.14 7.18
N GLY A 122 10.28 -13.41 7.01
CA GLY A 122 10.31 -12.10 6.35
C GLY A 122 10.69 -10.99 7.31
N LEU A 123 10.43 -9.75 6.91
CA LEU A 123 10.74 -8.57 7.71
C LEU A 123 9.70 -8.38 8.82
N SER A 124 10.16 -7.95 9.99
CA SER A 124 9.28 -7.58 11.10
C SER A 124 9.75 -6.26 11.71
N VAL A 125 8.85 -5.56 12.42
CA VAL A 125 9.19 -4.32 13.10
C VAL A 125 9.97 -4.62 14.38
N ASP A 126 11.08 -3.92 14.58
CA ASP A 126 11.85 -3.99 15.82
C ASP A 126 11.12 -3.17 16.89
N LYS A 127 10.43 -3.85 17.78
CA LYS A 127 9.61 -3.21 18.82
C LYS A 127 10.43 -2.41 19.82
N SER A 128 11.72 -2.69 19.95
CA SER A 128 12.59 -1.96 20.86
C SER A 128 12.84 -0.51 20.43
N VAL A 129 12.67 -0.19 19.15
CA VAL A 129 12.92 1.14 18.58
C VAL A 129 11.70 1.74 17.88
N SER A 130 10.53 1.11 17.98
CA SER A 130 9.35 1.49 17.19
C SER A 130 8.53 2.64 17.77
N GLN A 131 8.88 3.18 18.95
CA GLN A 131 8.08 4.19 19.64
C GLN A 131 7.88 5.47 18.83
N ASP A 132 8.88 5.89 18.08
CA ASP A 132 8.82 7.11 17.28
C ASP A 132 8.47 6.84 15.80
N LEU A 133 8.17 5.59 15.45
CA LEU A 133 7.85 5.23 14.06
C LEU A 133 6.67 6.01 13.48
N PRO A 134 5.53 6.19 14.19
CA PRO A 134 4.45 6.99 13.64
C PRO A 134 4.87 8.41 13.26
N ARG A 135 5.71 9.04 14.07
CA ARG A 135 6.25 10.37 13.78
C ARG A 135 7.15 10.36 12.54
N ARG A 136 7.99 9.34 12.43
CA ARG A 136 8.87 9.16 11.27
C ARG A 136 8.05 9.00 9.98
N VAL A 137 6.97 8.22 10.04
CA VAL A 137 6.07 8.02 8.89
C VAL A 137 5.40 9.34 8.50
N MET A 138 4.91 10.10 9.49
CA MET A 138 4.29 11.41 9.23
C MET A 138 5.27 12.38 8.56
N GLN A 139 6.53 12.36 8.97
CA GLN A 139 7.58 13.17 8.35
C GLN A 139 7.76 12.78 6.88
N SER A 140 7.83 11.47 6.58
CA SER A 140 7.97 10.98 5.19
C SER A 140 6.78 11.37 4.32
N VAL A 141 5.57 11.25 4.86
CA VAL A 141 4.35 11.64 4.15
C VAL A 141 4.36 13.14 3.85
N PHE A 142 4.74 13.95 4.84
CA PHE A 142 4.83 15.40 4.67
C PHE A 142 5.85 15.76 3.58
N GLU A 143 7.04 15.18 3.61
CA GLU A 143 8.08 15.40 2.61
C GLU A 143 7.59 15.04 1.20
N THR A 144 6.89 13.92 1.06
CA THR A 144 6.29 13.50 -0.21
C THR A 144 5.28 14.54 -0.71
N ALA A 145 4.39 15.01 0.16
CA ALA A 145 3.36 15.98 -0.20
C ALA A 145 3.94 17.34 -0.61
N VAL A 146 5.01 17.78 0.06
CA VAL A 146 5.65 19.07 -0.23
C VAL A 146 6.45 19.02 -1.53
N LYS A 147 7.13 17.91 -1.80
CA LYS A 147 7.95 17.75 -3.01
C LYS A 147 7.14 17.35 -4.24
N GLY A 148 6.00 16.70 -3.99
CA GLY A 148 5.12 16.23 -5.03
C GLY A 148 4.40 17.31 -5.76
#